data_1aa61b564fb433c8d72d63b5bb03d8e9
#
_entry.id   1aa61b564fb433c8d72d63b5bb03d8e9
#
_cell.length_a   1.000
_cell.length_b   1.000
_cell.length_c   1.000
_cell.angle_alpha   90.00
_cell.angle_beta   90.00
_cell.angle_gamma   90.00
#
_symmetry.space_group_name_H-M   'P 1'
#
loop_
_entity.id
_entity.type
_entity.pdbx_description
1 polymer ?
#
loop_
_entity_poly.entity_id
_entity_poly.type
_entity_poly.pdbx_seq_one_letter_code
_entity_poly.pdbx_strand_id
1 'polypeptide(L)'
;AKHEGINLHLDGARLFLQSAYTGKAVADYTRPFDTVYISLYKYFNAPSGAILAGTHSLLKNMYHARRMFGSGLPSAWPFAAIAHHYAPNFVKRFQRAATVSKSFFNNIDNHESFSVDPFVNGTNLFRLRVSNTDLASFRRRLSARGVILGPLRSSDRSFLLSVNETWNHMSSTELHDIFIDSLNT
;
A
#
# COMPACT_ATOMS: atom_id res chain seq x y z
N ALA A 1 -25.64 -1.42 15.23
CA ALA A 1 -24.55 -1.19 16.18
C ALA A 1 -24.84 0.04 17.04
N LYS A 2 -25.02 1.25 16.47
CA LYS A 2 -25.25 2.48 17.27
C LYS A 2 -26.54 2.40 18.12
N HIS A 3 -27.60 1.83 17.61
CA HIS A 3 -28.86 1.62 18.36
C HIS A 3 -28.71 0.64 19.53
N GLU A 4 -27.71 -0.21 19.49
CA GLU A 4 -27.39 -1.21 20.55
C GLU A 4 -26.30 -0.69 21.52
N GLY A 5 -25.88 0.55 21.41
CA GLY A 5 -24.81 1.11 22.25
C GLY A 5 -23.41 0.52 21.96
N ILE A 6 -23.22 -0.12 20.81
CA ILE A 6 -21.94 -0.75 20.45
C ILE A 6 -21.05 0.29 19.75
N ASN A 7 -19.87 0.54 20.30
CA ASN A 7 -18.86 1.37 19.67
C ASN A 7 -18.19 0.63 18.52
N LEU A 8 -17.99 1.33 17.40
CA LEU A 8 -17.36 0.81 16.20
C LEU A 8 -15.94 1.35 16.04
N HIS A 9 -15.00 0.45 15.79
CA HIS A 9 -13.62 0.79 15.47
C HIS A 9 -13.29 0.42 14.03
N LEU A 10 -12.67 1.36 13.29
CA LEU A 10 -12.13 1.09 11.95
C LEU A 10 -10.61 0.91 12.04
N ASP A 11 -10.11 -0.29 11.72
CA ASP A 11 -8.72 -0.43 11.32
C ASP A 11 -8.56 0.14 9.90
N GLY A 12 -8.26 1.42 9.84
CA GLY A 12 -8.03 2.18 8.61
C GLY A 12 -6.59 2.16 8.14
N ALA A 13 -5.82 1.10 8.44
CA ALA A 13 -4.40 1.02 8.15
C ALA A 13 -4.03 1.29 6.67
N ARG A 14 -4.94 1.03 5.72
CA ARG A 14 -4.79 1.33 4.29
C ARG A 14 -5.93 2.21 3.74
N LEU A 15 -6.56 2.98 4.58
CA LEU A 15 -7.74 3.77 4.25
C LEU A 15 -7.50 4.78 3.11
N PHE A 16 -6.34 5.44 3.10
CA PHE A 16 -5.99 6.40 2.05
C PHE A 16 -5.74 5.74 0.70
N LEU A 17 -5.23 4.51 0.69
CA LEU A 17 -5.09 3.72 -0.54
C LEU A 17 -6.48 3.35 -1.08
N GLN A 18 -7.39 2.90 -0.21
CA GLN A 18 -8.76 2.56 -0.58
C GLN A 18 -9.52 3.78 -1.12
N SER A 19 -9.36 4.94 -0.47
CA SER A 19 -9.90 6.21 -0.96
C SER A 19 -9.41 6.54 -2.37
N ALA A 20 -8.12 6.33 -2.64
CA ALA A 20 -7.55 6.59 -3.96
C ALA A 20 -8.11 5.66 -5.06
N TYR A 21 -8.28 4.37 -4.76
CA TYR A 21 -8.84 3.40 -5.73
C TYR A 21 -10.33 3.63 -6.02
N THR A 22 -11.10 4.03 -5.02
CA THR A 22 -12.56 4.14 -5.15
C THR A 22 -13.05 5.55 -5.49
N GLY A 23 -12.19 6.56 -5.33
CA GLY A 23 -12.56 7.96 -5.47
C GLY A 23 -13.43 8.51 -4.34
N LYS A 24 -13.79 7.68 -3.33
CA LYS A 24 -14.57 8.13 -2.17
C LYS A 24 -13.66 8.87 -1.18
N ALA A 25 -14.19 9.92 -0.56
CA ALA A 25 -13.45 10.66 0.45
C ALA A 25 -13.17 9.79 1.69
N VAL A 26 -12.01 10.00 2.32
CA VAL A 26 -11.64 9.31 3.57
C VAL A 26 -12.74 9.49 4.63
N ALA A 27 -13.33 10.68 4.71
CA ALA A 27 -14.43 10.99 5.65
C ALA A 27 -15.66 10.09 5.45
N ASP A 28 -15.98 9.69 4.23
CA ASP A 28 -17.14 8.83 3.95
C ASP A 28 -16.95 7.41 4.50
N TYR A 29 -15.71 6.93 4.55
CA TYR A 29 -15.39 5.65 5.17
C TYR A 29 -15.39 5.72 6.70
N THR A 30 -14.96 6.84 7.28
CA THR A 30 -14.79 6.96 8.74
C THR A 30 -16.08 7.34 9.46
N ARG A 31 -17.03 7.99 8.80
CA ARG A 31 -18.28 8.51 9.39
C ARG A 31 -19.08 7.49 10.24
N PRO A 32 -19.17 6.20 9.90
CA PRO A 32 -19.89 5.21 10.71
C PRO A 32 -19.20 4.81 12.02
N PHE A 33 -17.91 5.13 12.19
CA PHE A 33 -17.06 4.62 13.26
C PHE A 33 -16.84 5.66 14.36
N ASP A 34 -16.70 5.18 15.59
CA ASP A 34 -16.43 6.00 16.78
C ASP A 34 -14.93 6.27 16.96
N THR A 35 -14.10 5.30 16.52
CA THR A 35 -12.65 5.43 16.48
C THR A 35 -12.09 4.88 15.17
N VAL A 36 -10.98 5.48 14.72
CA VAL A 36 -10.29 5.12 13.47
C VAL A 36 -8.79 5.05 13.72
N TYR A 37 -8.17 3.94 13.35
CA TYR A 37 -6.73 3.79 13.30
C TYR A 37 -6.21 4.09 11.89
N ILE A 38 -5.11 4.85 11.78
CA ILE A 38 -4.45 5.19 10.51
C ILE A 38 -2.95 4.97 10.68
N SER A 39 -2.35 4.11 9.84
CA SER A 39 -0.89 3.94 9.79
C SER A 39 -0.21 5.10 9.09
N LEU A 40 0.89 5.60 9.65
CA LEU A 40 1.74 6.60 8.99
C LEU A 40 2.86 5.94 8.16
N TYR A 41 3.34 4.78 8.60
CA TYR A 41 4.47 4.06 8.02
C TYR A 41 4.12 3.26 6.76
N LYS A 42 2.85 3.05 6.45
CA LYS A 42 2.46 2.25 5.27
C LYS A 42 2.44 3.04 3.97
N TYR A 43 2.27 4.37 4.03
CA TYR A 43 2.12 5.18 2.83
C TYR A 43 2.51 6.66 2.95
N PHE A 44 2.82 7.17 4.15
CA PHE A 44 3.32 8.54 4.33
C PHE A 44 4.82 8.61 4.60
N ASN A 45 5.57 7.59 4.18
CA ASN A 45 7.03 7.47 4.28
C ASN A 45 7.59 7.64 5.70
N ALA A 46 6.76 7.65 6.73
CA ALA A 46 7.22 7.68 8.11
C ALA A 46 7.81 6.31 8.48
N PRO A 47 8.97 6.24 9.14
CA PRO A 47 9.57 4.97 9.55
C PRO A 47 8.71 4.20 10.56
N SER A 48 7.86 4.89 11.31
CA SER A 48 6.95 4.35 12.31
C SER A 48 5.81 5.32 12.58
N GLY A 49 4.88 4.92 13.43
CA GLY A 49 3.81 5.77 13.92
C GLY A 49 2.45 5.47 13.32
N ALA A 50 1.44 5.82 14.09
CA ALA A 50 0.04 5.72 13.71
C ALA A 50 -0.76 6.81 14.41
N ILE A 51 -1.93 7.11 13.88
CA ILE A 51 -2.91 8.00 14.48
C ILE A 51 -4.12 7.17 14.90
N LEU A 52 -4.55 7.35 16.14
CA LEU A 52 -5.87 6.95 16.59
C LEU A 52 -6.73 8.21 16.67
N ALA A 53 -7.75 8.28 15.85
CA ALA A 53 -8.73 9.37 15.83
C ALA A 53 -10.05 8.91 16.45
N GLY A 54 -10.76 9.83 17.10
CA GLY A 54 -12.05 9.56 17.74
C GLY A 54 -12.52 10.76 18.56
N THR A 55 -13.61 10.59 19.30
CA THR A 55 -14.13 11.65 20.16
C THR A 55 -13.20 11.90 21.36
N HIS A 56 -13.20 13.14 21.88
CA HIS A 56 -12.39 13.48 23.05
C HIS A 56 -12.67 12.56 24.26
N SER A 57 -13.92 12.21 24.49
CA SER A 57 -14.34 11.33 25.60
C SER A 57 -13.70 9.95 25.53
N LEU A 58 -13.55 9.38 24.33
CA LEU A 58 -12.90 8.09 24.10
C LEU A 58 -11.38 8.16 24.22
N LEU A 59 -10.78 9.28 23.83
CA LEU A 59 -9.32 9.39 23.68
C LEU A 59 -8.61 10.04 24.89
N LYS A 60 -9.30 10.76 25.77
CA LYS A 60 -8.70 11.58 26.84
C LYS A 60 -7.72 10.83 27.76
N ASN A 61 -7.89 9.52 27.95
CA ASN A 61 -7.05 8.70 28.82
C ASN A 61 -6.08 7.77 28.04
N MET A 62 -6.09 7.81 26.71
CA MET A 62 -5.30 6.90 25.88
C MET A 62 -3.79 7.11 26.01
N TYR A 63 -3.33 8.28 26.44
CA TYR A 63 -1.91 8.53 26.71
C TYR A 63 -1.34 7.55 27.72
N HIS A 64 -2.01 7.38 28.86
CA HIS A 64 -1.56 6.46 29.92
C HIS A 64 -1.75 5.00 29.52
N ALA A 65 -2.90 4.64 28.93
CA ALA A 65 -3.15 3.30 28.43
C ALA A 65 -2.06 2.85 27.42
N ARG A 66 -1.72 3.71 26.47
CA ARG A 66 -0.65 3.42 25.48
C ARG A 66 0.70 3.13 26.17
N ARG A 67 1.06 3.91 27.19
CA ARG A 67 2.32 3.73 27.91
C ARG A 67 2.35 2.44 28.73
N MET A 68 1.24 2.07 29.33
CA MET A 68 1.12 0.81 30.09
C MET A 68 1.41 -0.42 29.23
N PHE A 69 1.07 -0.36 27.93
CA PHE A 69 1.36 -1.43 26.97
C PHE A 69 2.69 -1.25 26.22
N GLY A 70 3.61 -0.44 26.75
CA GLY A 70 4.95 -0.28 26.19
C GLY A 70 5.04 0.56 24.89
N SER A 71 3.93 1.16 24.44
CA SER A 71 3.90 1.94 23.18
C SER A 71 4.28 3.42 23.38
N GLY A 72 5.28 3.71 24.23
CA GLY A 72 5.81 5.05 24.42
C GLY A 72 6.86 5.40 23.36
N LEU A 73 6.64 6.47 22.57
CA LEU A 73 7.67 7.07 21.73
C LEU A 73 8.04 8.43 22.34
N PRO A 74 9.20 8.54 23.04
CA PRO A 74 9.59 9.79 23.70
C PRO A 74 9.80 10.95 22.72
N SER A 75 10.21 10.65 21.49
CA SER A 75 10.47 11.64 20.43
C SER A 75 9.72 11.24 19.16
N ALA A 76 8.40 11.40 19.15
CA ALA A 76 7.54 11.09 17.98
C ALA A 76 7.58 12.16 16.89
N TRP A 77 8.09 13.36 17.17
CA TRP A 77 8.04 14.49 16.26
C TRP A 77 8.73 14.26 14.90
N PRO A 78 9.88 13.55 14.78
CA PRO A 78 10.49 13.31 13.47
C PRO A 78 9.58 12.50 12.56
N PHE A 79 8.91 11.46 13.10
CA PHE A 79 7.96 10.63 12.35
C PHE A 79 6.73 11.42 11.94
N ALA A 80 6.21 12.28 12.84
CA ALA A 80 5.10 13.16 12.56
C ALA A 80 5.45 14.20 11.48
N ALA A 81 6.65 14.78 11.51
CA ALA A 81 7.12 15.74 10.52
C ALA A 81 7.23 15.10 9.12
N ILE A 82 7.79 13.88 9.02
CA ILE A 82 7.87 13.15 7.76
C ILE A 82 6.47 12.86 7.24
N ALA A 83 5.58 12.31 8.07
CA ALA A 83 4.22 12.01 7.67
C ALA A 83 3.47 13.29 7.25
N HIS A 84 3.63 14.39 7.96
CA HIS A 84 3.03 15.69 7.64
C HIS A 84 3.50 16.22 6.28
N HIS A 85 4.77 16.03 5.94
CA HIS A 85 5.32 16.41 4.64
C HIS A 85 4.71 15.61 3.49
N TYR A 86 4.53 14.28 3.65
CA TYR A 86 4.04 13.39 2.58
C TYR A 86 2.52 13.24 2.52
N ALA A 87 1.78 13.56 3.58
CA ALA A 87 0.33 13.40 3.61
C ALA A 87 -0.42 14.31 2.61
N PRO A 88 -0.05 15.61 2.42
CA PRO A 88 -0.74 16.47 1.47
C PRO A 88 -0.73 15.87 0.05
N ASN A 89 -1.90 15.87 -0.60
CA ASN A 89 -2.09 15.36 -1.95
C ASN A 89 -1.74 13.87 -2.16
N PHE A 90 -1.53 13.08 -1.10
CA PHE A 90 -1.21 11.66 -1.20
C PHE A 90 -2.20 10.91 -2.10
N VAL A 91 -3.50 11.08 -1.89
CA VAL A 91 -4.54 10.40 -2.68
C VAL A 91 -4.36 10.65 -4.18
N LYS A 92 -4.11 11.90 -4.59
CA LYS A 92 -3.88 12.25 -6.00
C LYS A 92 -2.59 11.62 -6.57
N ARG A 93 -1.50 11.62 -5.77
CA ARG A 93 -0.24 10.99 -6.20
C ARG A 93 -0.39 9.48 -6.33
N PHE A 94 -1.07 8.85 -5.38
CA PHE A 94 -1.31 7.42 -5.43
C PHE A 94 -2.27 7.02 -6.57
N GLN A 95 -3.28 7.85 -6.89
CA GLN A 95 -4.15 7.62 -8.04
C GLN A 95 -3.37 7.55 -9.36
N ARG A 96 -2.34 8.39 -9.54
CA ARG A 96 -1.45 8.30 -10.70
C ARG A 96 -0.70 6.97 -10.74
N ALA A 97 -0.12 6.54 -9.62
CA ALA A 97 0.55 5.25 -9.50
C ALA A 97 -0.40 4.07 -9.80
N ALA A 98 -1.64 4.15 -9.30
CA ALA A 98 -2.68 3.17 -9.58
C ALA A 98 -3.07 3.13 -11.06
N THR A 99 -3.09 4.27 -11.74
CA THR A 99 -3.34 4.34 -13.20
C THR A 99 -2.21 3.70 -13.98
N VAL A 100 -0.95 4.03 -13.65
CA VAL A 100 0.24 3.43 -14.30
C VAL A 100 0.25 1.91 -14.09
N SER A 101 0.03 1.45 -12.85
CA SER A 101 0.02 0.02 -12.55
C SER A 101 -1.10 -0.73 -13.27
N LYS A 102 -2.31 -0.15 -13.33
CA LYS A 102 -3.45 -0.76 -14.05
C LYS A 102 -3.15 -0.90 -15.55
N SER A 103 -2.60 0.14 -16.16
CA SER A 103 -2.20 0.10 -17.57
C SER A 103 -1.10 -0.95 -17.81
N PHE A 104 -0.09 -1.01 -16.94
CA PHE A 104 0.95 -2.02 -17.00
C PHE A 104 0.38 -3.43 -16.85
N PHE A 105 -0.47 -3.69 -15.86
CA PHE A 105 -1.07 -5.02 -15.63
C PHE A 105 -1.87 -5.49 -16.84
N ASN A 106 -2.69 -4.61 -17.41
CA ASN A 106 -3.46 -4.94 -18.62
C ASN A 106 -2.55 -5.29 -19.81
N ASN A 107 -1.44 -4.58 -19.96
CA ASN A 107 -0.52 -4.83 -21.07
C ASN A 107 0.28 -6.12 -20.88
N ILE A 108 0.81 -6.35 -19.68
CA ILE A 108 1.67 -7.51 -19.42
C ILE A 108 0.88 -8.83 -19.37
N ASP A 109 -0.37 -8.79 -18.90
CA ASP A 109 -1.26 -9.96 -18.79
C ASP A 109 -1.69 -10.51 -20.18
N ASN A 110 -1.49 -9.74 -21.25
CA ASN A 110 -1.69 -10.20 -22.63
C ASN A 110 -0.52 -11.05 -23.14
N HIS A 111 0.59 -11.12 -22.44
CA HIS A 111 1.74 -11.94 -22.82
C HIS A 111 1.70 -13.29 -22.12
N GLU A 112 1.83 -14.40 -22.87
CA GLU A 112 1.68 -15.79 -22.40
C GLU A 112 2.55 -16.16 -21.18
N SER A 113 3.67 -15.47 -20.98
CA SER A 113 4.60 -15.72 -19.88
C SER A 113 4.22 -15.03 -18.58
N PHE A 114 3.19 -14.20 -18.55
CA PHE A 114 2.79 -13.45 -17.36
C PHE A 114 1.33 -13.67 -16.98
N SER A 115 1.05 -13.60 -15.69
CA SER A 115 -0.31 -13.48 -15.17
C SER A 115 -0.28 -12.59 -13.93
N VAL A 116 -1.19 -11.60 -13.89
CA VAL A 116 -1.31 -10.66 -12.77
C VAL A 116 -2.70 -10.74 -12.15
N ASP A 117 -2.76 -11.25 -10.92
CA ASP A 117 -4.01 -11.42 -10.20
C ASP A 117 -4.09 -10.48 -8.99
N PRO A 118 -5.19 -9.77 -8.76
CA PRO A 118 -5.43 -9.09 -7.50
C PRO A 118 -5.63 -10.10 -6.36
N PHE A 119 -5.25 -9.73 -5.14
CA PHE A 119 -5.68 -10.50 -3.97
C PHE A 119 -7.17 -10.24 -3.68
N VAL A 120 -7.90 -11.29 -3.35
CA VAL A 120 -9.29 -11.17 -2.90
C VAL A 120 -9.35 -10.24 -1.68
N ASN A 121 -10.19 -9.22 -1.75
CA ASN A 121 -10.30 -8.16 -0.74
C ASN A 121 -8.99 -7.38 -0.48
N GLY A 122 -8.01 -7.48 -1.38
CA GLY A 122 -6.79 -6.68 -1.36
C GLY A 122 -7.03 -5.24 -1.81
N THR A 123 -6.10 -4.35 -1.46
CA THR A 123 -6.12 -2.95 -1.93
C THR A 123 -5.07 -2.71 -3.01
N ASN A 124 -3.79 -2.78 -2.64
CA ASN A 124 -2.67 -2.42 -3.50
C ASN A 124 -1.68 -3.58 -3.72
N LEU A 125 -2.11 -4.79 -3.42
CA LEU A 125 -1.28 -5.99 -3.57
C LEU A 125 -1.81 -6.84 -4.71
N PHE A 126 -0.88 -7.30 -5.56
CA PHE A 126 -1.15 -8.14 -6.72
C PHE A 126 -0.17 -9.31 -6.73
N ARG A 127 -0.59 -10.41 -7.30
CA ARG A 127 0.25 -11.59 -7.52
C ARG A 127 0.72 -11.59 -8.97
N LEU A 128 2.03 -11.62 -9.18
CA LEU A 128 2.64 -11.82 -10.48
C LEU A 128 3.18 -13.23 -10.59
N ARG A 129 2.70 -14.00 -11.55
CA ARG A 129 3.30 -15.25 -11.98
C ARG A 129 4.07 -15.03 -13.27
N VAL A 130 5.20 -15.67 -13.37
CA VAL A 130 6.07 -15.62 -14.56
C VAL A 130 6.42 -17.05 -14.94
N SER A 131 6.28 -17.36 -16.20
CA SER A 131 6.63 -18.67 -16.80
C SER A 131 7.67 -18.50 -17.92
N ASN A 132 8.14 -19.61 -18.46
CA ASN A 132 9.04 -19.66 -19.62
C ASN A 132 10.40 -18.96 -19.42
N THR A 133 10.85 -18.78 -18.17
CA THR A 133 12.16 -18.18 -17.84
C THR A 133 12.68 -18.69 -16.49
N ASP A 134 14.00 -18.59 -16.28
CA ASP A 134 14.56 -18.75 -14.93
C ASP A 134 14.23 -17.54 -14.06
N LEU A 135 13.43 -17.77 -13.02
CA LEU A 135 12.89 -16.68 -12.16
C LEU A 135 13.99 -15.92 -11.40
N ALA A 136 15.11 -16.58 -11.07
CA ALA A 136 16.22 -15.92 -10.38
C ALA A 136 16.95 -14.97 -11.33
N SER A 137 17.20 -15.37 -12.55
CA SER A 137 17.81 -14.56 -13.60
C SER A 137 16.88 -13.41 -14.03
N PHE A 138 15.59 -13.69 -14.23
CA PHE A 138 14.57 -12.69 -14.50
C PHE A 138 14.59 -11.56 -13.45
N ARG A 139 14.54 -11.92 -12.17
CA ARG A 139 14.60 -10.96 -11.07
C ARG A 139 15.89 -10.14 -11.06
N ARG A 140 17.05 -10.75 -11.37
CA ARG A 140 18.33 -10.03 -11.48
C ARG A 140 18.32 -9.03 -12.63
N ARG A 141 17.78 -9.41 -13.81
CA ARG A 141 17.69 -8.52 -14.97
C ARG A 141 16.79 -7.31 -14.71
N LEU A 142 15.64 -7.54 -14.07
CA LEU A 142 14.75 -6.45 -13.62
C LEU A 142 15.48 -5.50 -12.65
N SER A 143 16.18 -6.07 -11.66
CA SER A 143 16.93 -5.28 -10.68
C SER A 143 18.03 -4.41 -11.32
N ALA A 144 18.72 -4.92 -12.33
CA ALA A 144 19.72 -4.17 -13.10
C ALA A 144 19.12 -2.98 -13.87
N ARG A 145 17.81 -2.99 -14.12
CA ARG A 145 17.05 -1.90 -14.76
C ARG A 145 16.24 -1.06 -13.76
N GLY A 146 16.53 -1.16 -12.46
CA GLY A 146 15.89 -0.37 -11.40
C GLY A 146 14.53 -0.89 -10.95
N VAL A 147 14.07 -2.07 -11.42
CA VAL A 147 12.81 -2.69 -10.98
C VAL A 147 13.09 -3.78 -9.96
N ILE A 148 12.75 -3.54 -8.71
CA ILE A 148 13.04 -4.46 -7.61
C ILE A 148 11.79 -5.29 -7.27
N LEU A 149 11.82 -6.56 -7.61
CA LEU A 149 10.83 -7.52 -7.12
C LEU A 149 11.26 -8.09 -5.76
N GLY A 150 10.27 -8.27 -4.88
CA GLY A 150 10.47 -9.00 -3.63
C GLY A 150 10.91 -10.45 -3.85
N PRO A 151 11.12 -11.24 -2.78
CA PRO A 151 11.46 -12.63 -2.89
C PRO A 151 10.34 -13.43 -3.57
N LEU A 152 10.73 -14.49 -4.29
CA LEU A 152 9.77 -15.44 -4.83
C LEU A 152 9.04 -16.16 -3.67
N ARG A 153 7.73 -16.18 -3.71
CA ARG A 153 6.91 -16.91 -2.74
C ARG A 153 6.96 -18.40 -3.07
N SER A 154 7.39 -19.21 -2.11
CA SER A 154 7.50 -20.66 -2.29
C SER A 154 6.14 -21.35 -2.37
N SER A 155 5.10 -20.80 -1.72
CA SER A 155 3.77 -21.40 -1.63
C SER A 155 3.04 -21.51 -2.98
N ASP A 156 3.26 -20.56 -3.88
CA ASP A 156 2.54 -20.46 -5.17
C ASP A 156 3.43 -20.03 -6.35
N ARG A 157 4.75 -20.02 -6.14
CA ARG A 157 5.77 -19.62 -7.12
C ARG A 157 5.47 -18.28 -7.79
N SER A 158 5.04 -17.30 -7.01
CA SER A 158 4.68 -15.96 -7.48
C SER A 158 5.50 -14.87 -6.81
N PHE A 159 5.54 -13.70 -7.44
CA PHE A 159 6.04 -12.49 -6.83
C PHE A 159 4.88 -11.65 -6.28
N LEU A 160 5.12 -10.97 -5.18
CA LEU A 160 4.19 -9.99 -4.64
C LEU A 160 4.50 -8.61 -5.23
N LEU A 161 3.58 -8.06 -6.01
CA LEU A 161 3.63 -6.67 -6.44
C LEU A 161 2.86 -5.80 -5.45
N SER A 162 3.49 -4.73 -5.02
CA SER A 162 2.85 -3.71 -4.19
C SER A 162 2.81 -2.40 -4.97
N VAL A 163 1.60 -1.94 -5.28
CA VAL A 163 1.43 -0.63 -5.90
C VAL A 163 1.65 0.44 -4.84
N ASN A 164 2.58 1.33 -5.08
CA ASN A 164 2.93 2.47 -4.24
C ASN A 164 3.39 3.65 -5.11
N GLU A 165 3.78 4.77 -4.51
CA GLU A 165 4.12 5.97 -5.28
C GLU A 165 5.37 5.83 -6.17
N THR A 166 6.21 4.79 -5.99
CA THR A 166 7.37 4.55 -6.87
C THR A 166 6.97 4.19 -8.30
N TRP A 167 5.75 3.70 -8.51
CA TRP A 167 5.19 3.45 -9.83
C TRP A 167 5.05 4.72 -10.68
N ASN A 168 5.13 5.91 -10.08
CA ASN A 168 5.14 7.17 -10.81
C ASN A 168 6.50 7.51 -11.46
N HIS A 169 7.55 6.73 -11.20
CA HIS A 169 8.90 6.99 -11.71
C HIS A 169 9.10 6.46 -13.13
N MET A 170 8.25 5.55 -13.60
CA MET A 170 8.32 4.98 -14.94
C MET A 170 6.93 4.97 -15.59
N SER A 171 6.88 5.03 -16.90
CA SER A 171 5.64 4.83 -17.63
C SER A 171 5.23 3.35 -17.68
N SER A 172 3.96 3.08 -17.95
CA SER A 172 3.49 1.69 -18.12
C SER A 172 4.14 0.99 -19.31
N THR A 173 4.45 1.72 -20.38
CA THR A 173 5.15 1.21 -21.56
C THR A 173 6.59 0.85 -21.24
N GLU A 174 7.32 1.74 -20.59
CA GLU A 174 8.70 1.50 -20.15
C GLU A 174 8.79 0.28 -19.22
N LEU A 175 7.88 0.16 -18.24
CA LEU A 175 7.80 -1.02 -17.39
C LEU A 175 7.52 -2.28 -18.19
N HIS A 176 6.59 -2.23 -19.14
CA HIS A 176 6.27 -3.36 -20.02
C HIS A 176 7.52 -3.83 -20.78
N ASP A 177 8.23 -2.92 -21.44
CA ASP A 177 9.42 -3.25 -22.23
C ASP A 177 10.53 -3.86 -21.35
N ILE A 178 10.76 -3.28 -20.15
CA ILE A 178 11.70 -3.82 -19.18
C ILE A 178 11.35 -5.28 -18.79
N PHE A 179 10.05 -5.57 -18.58
CA PHE A 179 9.61 -6.92 -18.21
C PHE A 179 9.77 -7.91 -19.36
N ILE A 180 9.37 -7.52 -20.57
CA ILE A 180 9.51 -8.38 -21.77
C ILE A 180 10.98 -8.70 -22.06
N ASP A 181 11.84 -7.68 -22.10
CA ASP A 181 13.28 -7.87 -22.32
C ASP A 181 13.94 -8.72 -21.21
N SER A 182 13.36 -8.70 -20.02
CA SER A 182 13.89 -9.50 -18.90
C SER A 182 13.50 -10.98 -18.95
N LEU A 183 12.60 -11.41 -19.83
CA LEU A 183 12.30 -12.82 -20.07
C LEU A 183 13.45 -13.50 -20.82
N ASN A 184 14.04 -12.82 -21.78
CA ASN A 184 15.04 -13.37 -22.67
C ASN A 184 16.44 -13.33 -22.03
N THR A 185 17.20 -14.37 -22.22
CA THR A 185 18.57 -14.56 -21.71
C THR A 185 19.53 -13.54 -22.26
#